data_16a1a0b7775bcc629ac881e7c20a5221
#
_entry.id   16a1a0b7775bcc629ac881e7c20a5221
#
_cell.length_a   1.000
_cell.length_b   1.000
_cell.length_c   1.000
_cell.angle_alpha   90.00
_cell.angle_beta   90.00
_cell.angle_gamma   90.00
#
_symmetry.space_group_name_H-M   'P 1'
#
loop_
_entity.id
_entity.type
_entity.pdbx_description
1 polymer ?
#
loop_
_entity_poly.entity_id
_entity_poly.type
_entity_poly.pdbx_seq_one_letter_code
_entity_poly.pdbx_strand_id
1 'polypeptide(L)'
;MPEGDSVLQLSNRLQFMAGREVTGCSVRVPRYATVHLDGMVCERVWPYGKHLFMQFDQTIVHTHLKMEGTWAIHYAGDRWRKPGHTARIVLQLANAPRDIEVVGHQLGFVEIYPADQYHQRIAHLGPDILDPDWDREEALRRLNNRPQRAIGAALLDQKVVAGIGNEYRAEACFLAGVHPATPVSEVDTARILDISRRIMWANRTSPVRVTTGVRLSLIHI
;
A
#
# COMPACT_ATOMS: atom_id res chain seq x y z
N MET A 1 -10.83 -5.04 0.32
CA MET A 1 -9.78 -4.52 1.22
C MET A 1 -8.62 -4.01 0.38
N PRO A 2 -8.01 -2.86 0.66
CA PRO A 2 -6.82 -2.42 -0.06
C PRO A 2 -5.66 -3.42 0.13
N GLU A 3 -5.07 -3.87 -0.98
CA GLU A 3 -3.87 -4.70 -1.02
C GLU A 3 -2.77 -3.95 -1.79
N GLY A 4 -1.63 -4.57 -2.07
CA GLY A 4 -0.50 -3.90 -2.69
C GLY A 4 -0.83 -3.21 -4.02
N ASP A 5 -1.67 -3.83 -4.85
CA ASP A 5 -2.15 -3.25 -6.11
C ASP A 5 -2.92 -1.94 -5.92
N SER A 6 -3.80 -1.91 -4.92
CA SER A 6 -4.60 -0.71 -4.60
C SER A 6 -3.71 0.44 -4.10
N VAL A 7 -2.67 0.11 -3.31
CA VAL A 7 -1.73 1.13 -2.81
C VAL A 7 -0.82 1.63 -3.92
N LEU A 8 -0.38 0.77 -4.83
CA LEU A 8 0.36 1.17 -6.02
C LEU A 8 -0.47 2.10 -6.91
N GLN A 9 -1.74 1.75 -7.18
CA GLN A 9 -2.64 2.62 -7.95
C GLN A 9 -2.87 3.97 -7.27
N LEU A 10 -3.02 3.97 -5.93
CA LEU A 10 -3.13 5.20 -5.16
C LEU A 10 -1.87 6.04 -5.26
N SER A 11 -0.70 5.43 -5.09
CA SER A 11 0.60 6.10 -5.27
C SER A 11 0.71 6.75 -6.65
N ASN A 12 0.36 6.02 -7.72
CA ASN A 12 0.36 6.55 -9.09
C ASN A 12 -0.59 7.76 -9.24
N ARG A 13 -1.76 7.72 -8.61
CA ARG A 13 -2.71 8.86 -8.62
C ARG A 13 -2.19 10.07 -7.87
N LEU A 14 -1.31 9.89 -6.90
CA LEU A 14 -0.74 10.95 -6.06
C LEU A 14 0.62 11.45 -6.59
N GLN A 15 1.15 10.91 -7.70
CA GLN A 15 2.43 11.34 -8.29
C GLN A 15 2.45 12.84 -8.65
N PHE A 16 1.30 13.45 -8.94
CA PHE A 16 1.21 14.88 -9.22
C PHE A 16 1.69 15.76 -8.06
N MET A 17 1.76 15.22 -6.83
CA MET A 17 2.26 15.95 -5.66
C MET A 17 3.76 16.25 -5.77
N ALA A 18 4.52 15.38 -6.46
CA ALA A 18 5.97 15.56 -6.60
C ALA A 18 6.33 16.91 -7.27
N GLY A 19 7.26 17.61 -6.66
CA GLY A 19 7.70 18.96 -7.06
C GLY A 19 6.79 20.09 -6.56
N ARG A 20 5.71 19.80 -5.81
CA ARG A 20 4.81 20.84 -5.29
C ARG A 20 5.13 21.18 -3.84
N GLU A 21 5.06 22.48 -3.55
CA GLU A 21 5.17 23.02 -2.20
C GLU A 21 3.86 22.80 -1.42
N VAL A 22 3.98 22.48 -0.14
CA VAL A 22 2.86 22.42 0.80
C VAL A 22 2.52 23.83 1.27
N THR A 23 1.36 24.34 0.88
CA THR A 23 0.86 25.69 1.26
C THR A 23 0.04 25.67 2.54
N GLY A 24 -0.36 24.48 3.00
CA GLY A 24 -1.07 24.29 4.26
C GLY A 24 -1.10 22.83 4.70
N CYS A 25 -0.92 22.60 5.99
CA CYS A 25 -0.90 21.28 6.58
C CYS A 25 -1.75 21.21 7.85
N SER A 26 -2.54 20.14 7.99
CA SER A 26 -3.24 19.81 9.24
C SER A 26 -3.12 18.32 9.52
N VAL A 27 -2.32 17.95 10.52
CA VAL A 27 -2.21 16.56 11.00
C VAL A 27 -3.10 16.38 12.23
N ARG A 28 -4.16 15.57 12.09
CA ARG A 28 -5.18 15.34 13.12
C ARG A 28 -4.98 14.01 13.84
N VAL A 29 -3.74 13.59 13.95
CA VAL A 29 -3.31 12.45 14.75
C VAL A 29 -2.62 13.01 15.99
N PRO A 30 -3.09 12.73 17.22
CA PRO A 30 -2.61 13.40 18.44
C PRO A 30 -1.09 13.40 18.59
N ARG A 31 -0.45 12.29 18.31
CA ARG A 31 1.02 12.14 18.39
C ARG A 31 1.78 13.10 17.46
N TYR A 32 1.16 13.53 16.37
CA TYR A 32 1.76 14.34 15.31
C TYR A 32 1.06 15.69 15.10
N ALA A 33 0.19 16.10 16.02
CA ALA A 33 -0.61 17.32 15.89
C ALA A 33 0.22 18.61 15.82
N THR A 34 1.49 18.57 16.26
CA THR A 34 2.44 19.69 16.20
C THR A 34 3.39 19.62 15.00
N VAL A 35 3.24 18.62 14.13
CA VAL A 35 4.07 18.52 12.92
C VAL A 35 3.54 19.50 11.88
N HIS A 36 4.42 20.33 11.35
CA HIS A 36 4.17 21.26 10.27
C HIS A 36 4.98 20.85 9.05
N LEU A 37 4.32 20.77 7.90
CA LEU A 37 4.95 20.49 6.61
C LEU A 37 4.87 21.71 5.69
N ASP A 38 4.32 22.83 6.17
CA ASP A 38 4.11 24.06 5.42
C ASP A 38 5.47 24.58 4.90
N GLY A 39 5.54 24.93 3.64
CA GLY A 39 6.75 25.38 2.94
C GLY A 39 7.67 24.25 2.46
N MET A 40 7.42 22.99 2.85
CA MET A 40 8.20 21.85 2.34
C MET A 40 7.74 21.44 0.94
N VAL A 41 8.66 20.91 0.16
CA VAL A 41 8.37 20.39 -1.18
C VAL A 41 8.14 18.86 -1.11
N CYS A 42 7.10 18.39 -1.75
CA CYS A 42 6.90 16.94 -1.92
C CYS A 42 7.93 16.42 -2.93
N GLU A 43 8.88 15.63 -2.49
CA GLU A 43 9.94 15.07 -3.33
C GLU A 43 9.41 13.86 -4.14
N ARG A 44 8.68 12.98 -3.48
CA ARG A 44 8.17 11.75 -4.11
C ARG A 44 7.04 11.12 -3.30
N VAL A 45 6.23 10.32 -3.99
CA VAL A 45 5.21 9.43 -3.42
C VAL A 45 5.47 8.02 -3.93
N TRP A 46 5.55 7.02 -3.03
CA TRP A 46 5.79 5.64 -3.45
C TRP A 46 5.12 4.64 -2.52
N PRO A 47 4.77 3.45 -3.03
CA PRO A 47 4.27 2.35 -2.22
C PRO A 47 5.42 1.46 -1.76
N TYR A 48 5.19 0.67 -0.72
CA TYR A 48 5.92 -0.55 -0.42
C TYR A 48 4.95 -1.54 0.22
N GLY A 49 4.66 -2.64 -0.47
CA GLY A 49 3.60 -3.56 -0.08
C GLY A 49 2.25 -2.85 0.06
N LYS A 50 1.72 -2.81 1.28
CA LYS A 50 0.45 -2.15 1.58
C LYS A 50 0.61 -0.77 2.21
N HIS A 51 1.84 -0.26 2.26
CA HIS A 51 2.19 1.03 2.84
C HIS A 51 2.36 2.09 1.76
N LEU A 52 1.94 3.32 2.06
CA LEU A 52 2.13 4.48 1.22
C LEU A 52 3.06 5.45 1.93
N PHE A 53 4.05 5.94 1.21
CA PHE A 53 5.03 6.89 1.68
C PHE A 53 4.98 8.16 0.84
N MET A 54 5.14 9.29 1.49
CA MET A 54 5.26 10.62 0.88
C MET A 54 6.45 11.30 1.54
N GLN A 55 7.41 11.74 0.79
CA GLN A 55 8.57 12.47 1.28
C GLN A 55 8.38 13.96 1.03
N PHE A 56 8.50 14.75 2.08
CA PHE A 56 8.50 16.21 2.07
C PHE A 56 9.86 16.67 2.61
N ASP A 57 10.75 17.17 1.74
CA ASP A 57 12.16 17.44 2.06
C ASP A 57 12.79 16.25 2.83
N GLN A 58 13.17 16.45 4.09
CA GLN A 58 13.76 15.43 4.96
C GLN A 58 12.74 14.69 5.84
N THR A 59 11.45 14.84 5.58
CA THR A 59 10.37 14.24 6.40
C THR A 59 9.55 13.25 5.57
N ILE A 60 9.31 12.07 6.12
CA ILE A 60 8.42 11.07 5.52
C ILE A 60 7.09 11.03 6.27
N VAL A 61 6.00 11.12 5.54
CA VAL A 61 4.65 10.75 5.97
C VAL A 61 4.38 9.33 5.48
N HIS A 62 4.27 8.41 6.43
CA HIS A 62 4.03 6.99 6.21
C HIS A 62 2.62 6.62 6.64
N THR A 63 1.84 6.05 5.75
CA THR A 63 0.45 5.69 6.02
C THR A 63 0.12 4.27 5.57
N HIS A 64 -0.88 3.67 6.23
CA HIS A 64 -1.48 2.41 5.81
C HIS A 64 -3.00 2.56 5.85
N LEU A 65 -3.67 2.19 4.77
CA LEU A 65 -5.12 2.39 4.63
C LEU A 65 -5.93 1.50 5.59
N LYS A 66 -5.40 0.31 5.94
CA LYS A 66 -6.16 -0.72 6.66
C LYS A 66 -7.45 -1.06 5.90
N MET A 67 -8.62 -1.06 6.55
CA MET A 67 -9.89 -1.45 5.92
C MET A 67 -10.63 -0.27 5.26
N GLU A 68 -10.59 0.90 5.88
CA GLU A 68 -11.49 2.03 5.57
C GLU A 68 -10.75 3.29 5.10
N GLY A 69 -9.42 3.31 5.27
CA GLY A 69 -8.60 4.46 4.92
C GLY A 69 -8.65 4.78 3.43
N THR A 70 -8.70 6.07 3.14
CA THR A 70 -8.68 6.56 1.76
C THR A 70 -7.92 7.88 1.69
N TRP A 71 -7.34 8.15 0.51
CA TRP A 71 -6.85 9.48 0.16
C TRP A 71 -7.75 10.07 -0.93
N ALA A 72 -8.28 11.27 -0.68
CA ALA A 72 -9.15 12.01 -1.59
C ALA A 72 -8.40 13.25 -2.10
N ILE A 73 -8.71 13.64 -3.33
CA ILE A 73 -8.13 14.80 -3.99
C ILE A 73 -9.27 15.78 -4.25
N HIS A 74 -9.09 17.04 -3.84
CA HIS A 74 -10.04 18.14 -4.00
C HIS A 74 -9.28 19.38 -4.47
N TYR A 75 -9.99 20.40 -4.89
CA TYR A 75 -9.45 21.77 -4.89
C TYR A 75 -9.66 22.40 -3.52
N ALA A 76 -8.74 23.23 -3.08
CA ALA A 76 -8.84 23.93 -1.80
C ALA A 76 -10.15 24.74 -1.71
N GLY A 77 -10.87 24.55 -0.59
CA GLY A 77 -12.18 25.14 -0.34
C GLY A 77 -13.37 24.36 -0.91
N ASP A 78 -13.17 23.27 -1.64
CA ASP A 78 -14.27 22.42 -2.07
C ASP A 78 -14.83 21.61 -0.88
N ARG A 79 -16.11 21.29 -0.96
CA ARG A 79 -16.76 20.42 0.04
C ARG A 79 -16.22 19.00 -0.09
N TRP A 80 -15.70 18.46 1.00
CA TRP A 80 -15.28 17.06 1.04
C TRP A 80 -16.47 16.11 0.92
N ARG A 81 -16.27 15.01 0.21
CA ARG A 81 -17.29 13.95 0.10
C ARG A 81 -17.46 13.17 1.41
N LYS A 82 -16.38 13.02 2.18
CA LYS A 82 -16.39 12.37 3.48
C LYS A 82 -16.50 13.40 4.62
N PRO A 83 -17.08 13.02 5.78
CA PRO A 83 -17.20 13.91 6.93
C PRO A 83 -15.84 14.41 7.42
N GLY A 84 -15.74 15.69 7.79
CA GLY A 84 -14.49 16.34 8.21
C GLY A 84 -13.82 15.72 9.43
N HIS A 85 -14.59 15.12 10.35
CA HIS A 85 -14.05 14.44 11.54
C HIS A 85 -13.30 13.14 11.21
N THR A 86 -13.47 12.58 10.01
CA THR A 86 -12.76 11.40 9.55
C THR A 86 -11.37 11.71 8.99
N ALA A 87 -11.07 12.99 8.69
CA ALA A 87 -9.76 13.41 8.20
C ALA A 87 -8.69 13.21 9.28
N ARG A 88 -7.57 12.61 8.88
CA ARG A 88 -6.38 12.41 9.71
C ARG A 88 -5.22 13.28 9.28
N ILE A 89 -5.10 13.53 7.98
CA ILE A 89 -4.10 14.42 7.39
C ILE A 89 -4.79 15.22 6.30
N VAL A 90 -4.53 16.52 6.26
CA VAL A 90 -4.95 17.42 5.19
C VAL A 90 -3.70 18.14 4.70
N LEU A 91 -3.41 18.05 3.42
CA LEU A 91 -2.30 18.72 2.76
C LEU A 91 -2.86 19.62 1.67
N GLN A 92 -2.52 20.91 1.71
CA GLN A 92 -2.75 21.82 0.59
C GLN A 92 -1.44 21.96 -0.18
N LEU A 93 -1.52 21.88 -1.49
CA LEU A 93 -0.37 21.89 -2.39
C LEU A 93 -0.51 23.04 -3.38
N ALA A 94 0.55 23.77 -3.58
CA ALA A 94 0.61 24.87 -4.55
C ALA A 94 0.16 24.42 -5.94
N ASN A 95 -0.82 25.09 -6.50
CA ASN A 95 -1.34 24.86 -7.85
C ASN A 95 -2.10 26.07 -8.37
N ALA A 96 -1.79 26.54 -9.57
CA ALA A 96 -2.51 27.65 -10.19
C ALA A 96 -3.66 27.14 -11.06
N PRO A 97 -4.84 27.77 -11.07
CA PRO A 97 -5.22 28.97 -10.31
C PRO A 97 -5.70 28.69 -8.87
N ARG A 98 -5.85 27.44 -8.47
CA ARG A 98 -6.31 27.04 -7.13
C ARG A 98 -5.46 25.90 -6.61
N ASP A 99 -5.09 25.97 -5.34
CA ASP A 99 -4.39 24.90 -4.64
C ASP A 99 -5.18 23.58 -4.68
N ILE A 100 -4.44 22.49 -4.67
CA ILE A 100 -5.01 21.14 -4.56
C ILE A 100 -4.96 20.73 -3.09
N GLU A 101 -6.04 20.17 -2.61
CA GLU A 101 -6.16 19.62 -1.26
C GLU A 101 -6.22 18.09 -1.31
N VAL A 102 -5.26 17.46 -0.63
CA VAL A 102 -5.15 15.98 -0.53
C VAL A 102 -5.48 15.57 0.90
N VAL A 103 -6.55 14.81 1.07
CA VAL A 103 -7.11 14.49 2.38
C VAL A 103 -7.05 12.99 2.66
N GLY A 104 -6.33 12.60 3.70
CA GLY A 104 -6.29 11.25 4.23
C GLY A 104 -7.41 11.02 5.25
N HIS A 105 -8.45 10.28 4.87
CA HIS A 105 -9.57 9.94 5.73
C HIS A 105 -9.43 8.54 6.33
N GLN A 106 -9.81 8.38 7.61
CA GLN A 106 -9.88 7.09 8.30
C GLN A 106 -8.58 6.25 8.17
N LEU A 107 -7.44 6.92 8.03
CA LEU A 107 -6.15 6.22 7.94
C LEU A 107 -5.94 5.41 9.21
N GLY A 108 -5.85 4.09 9.07
CA GLY A 108 -5.70 3.17 10.20
C GLY A 108 -4.30 3.14 10.79
N PHE A 109 -3.34 3.77 10.10
CA PHE A 109 -1.96 3.93 10.57
C PHE A 109 -1.35 5.18 9.95
N VAL A 110 -0.68 5.99 10.77
CA VAL A 110 0.06 7.18 10.37
C VAL A 110 1.33 7.24 11.21
N GLU A 111 2.47 7.38 10.57
CA GLU A 111 3.75 7.76 11.18
C GLU A 111 4.37 8.92 10.40
N ILE A 112 5.06 9.81 11.11
CA ILE A 112 5.85 10.89 10.53
C ILE A 112 7.23 10.86 11.17
N TYR A 113 8.27 10.81 10.35
CA TYR A 113 9.65 10.63 10.82
C TYR A 113 10.66 11.15 9.79
N PRO A 114 11.93 11.40 10.20
CA PRO A 114 13.02 11.80 9.30
C PRO A 114 13.30 10.77 8.21
N ALA A 115 13.64 11.23 7.00
CA ALA A 115 13.81 10.38 5.81
C ALA A 115 14.93 9.34 5.95
N ASP A 116 15.97 9.64 6.74
CA ASP A 116 17.08 8.73 7.04
C ASP A 116 16.65 7.46 7.81
N GLN A 117 15.50 7.49 8.50
CA GLN A 117 14.94 6.35 9.21
C GLN A 117 14.14 5.39 8.31
N TYR A 118 13.93 5.71 7.02
CA TYR A 118 13.08 4.92 6.14
C TYR A 118 13.44 3.44 6.11
N HIS A 119 14.69 3.13 5.83
CA HIS A 119 15.14 1.73 5.71
C HIS A 119 14.95 0.94 7.01
N GLN A 120 15.20 1.56 8.17
CA GLN A 120 14.97 0.94 9.47
C GLN A 120 13.48 0.65 9.69
N ARG A 121 12.59 1.57 9.28
CA ARG A 121 11.14 1.43 9.47
C ARG A 121 10.53 0.30 8.64
N ILE A 122 11.06 0.03 7.45
CA ILE A 122 10.58 -1.04 6.58
C ILE A 122 11.38 -2.35 6.69
N ALA A 123 12.48 -2.39 7.44
CA ALA A 123 13.40 -3.53 7.53
C ALA A 123 12.73 -4.85 7.94
N HIS A 124 11.60 -4.77 8.63
CA HIS A 124 10.82 -5.93 9.06
C HIS A 124 9.95 -6.53 7.95
N LEU A 125 9.72 -5.81 6.85
CA LEU A 125 8.92 -6.28 5.73
C LEU A 125 9.71 -7.23 4.83
N GLY A 126 9.00 -8.14 4.20
CA GLY A 126 9.52 -8.98 3.12
C GLY A 126 9.63 -8.18 1.82
N PRO A 127 10.23 -8.78 0.77
CA PRO A 127 10.26 -8.18 -0.55
C PRO A 127 8.85 -7.78 -1.02
N ASP A 128 8.73 -6.58 -1.61
CA ASP A 128 7.46 -6.12 -2.18
C ASP A 128 7.19 -6.88 -3.49
N ILE A 129 6.10 -7.63 -3.52
CA ILE A 129 5.73 -8.44 -4.68
C ILE A 129 5.44 -7.60 -5.94
N LEU A 130 5.17 -6.30 -5.79
CA LEU A 130 4.91 -5.39 -6.91
C LEU A 130 6.12 -4.53 -7.28
N ASP A 131 7.25 -4.67 -6.58
CA ASP A 131 8.50 -4.04 -7.01
C ASP A 131 8.92 -4.62 -8.38
N PRO A 132 9.27 -3.79 -9.39
CA PRO A 132 9.86 -4.28 -10.65
C PRO A 132 11.06 -5.21 -10.42
N ASP A 133 11.91 -4.84 -9.48
CA ASP A 133 13.15 -5.53 -9.12
C ASP A 133 13.00 -6.40 -7.85
N TRP A 134 11.77 -6.94 -7.60
CA TRP A 134 11.52 -7.69 -6.38
C TRP A 134 12.44 -8.90 -6.20
N ASP A 135 12.91 -9.12 -4.99
CA ASP A 135 13.77 -10.23 -4.63
C ASP A 135 12.95 -11.51 -4.42
N ARG A 136 12.76 -12.26 -5.53
CA ARG A 136 12.03 -13.53 -5.54
C ARG A 136 12.68 -14.59 -4.65
N GLU A 137 14.00 -14.66 -4.69
CA GLU A 137 14.75 -15.69 -3.96
C GLU A 137 14.67 -15.45 -2.45
N GLU A 138 14.74 -14.22 -2.01
CA GLU A 138 14.55 -13.87 -0.60
C GLU A 138 13.10 -14.15 -0.14
N ALA A 139 12.10 -13.87 -0.98
CA ALA A 139 10.70 -14.21 -0.68
C ALA A 139 10.52 -15.74 -0.53
N LEU A 140 11.10 -16.52 -1.44
CA LEU A 140 11.10 -17.99 -1.36
C LEU A 140 11.80 -18.49 -0.11
N ARG A 141 12.98 -17.96 0.19
CA ARG A 141 13.74 -18.32 1.39
C ARG A 141 12.93 -18.06 2.65
N ARG A 142 12.28 -16.90 2.76
CA ARG A 142 11.42 -16.55 3.91
C ARG A 142 10.19 -17.43 3.99
N LEU A 143 9.56 -17.74 2.86
CA LEU A 143 8.38 -18.60 2.79
C LEU A 143 8.70 -20.01 3.31
N ASN A 144 9.82 -20.58 2.90
CA ASN A 144 10.24 -21.93 3.26
C ASN A 144 10.85 -22.04 4.68
N ASN A 145 11.12 -20.92 5.35
CA ASN A 145 11.75 -20.92 6.67
C ASN A 145 10.86 -21.54 7.78
N ARG A 146 9.55 -21.66 7.53
CA ARG A 146 8.59 -22.30 8.47
C ARG A 146 7.77 -23.36 7.76
N PRO A 147 8.34 -24.54 7.49
CA PRO A 147 7.75 -25.57 6.62
C PRO A 147 6.41 -26.12 7.13
N GLN A 148 6.17 -26.09 8.45
CA GLN A 148 4.91 -26.57 9.05
C GLN A 148 3.81 -25.51 9.11
N ARG A 149 4.11 -24.27 8.72
CA ARG A 149 3.11 -23.19 8.69
C ARG A 149 2.15 -23.40 7.52
N ALA A 150 0.85 -23.13 7.74
CA ALA A 150 -0.14 -23.12 6.66
C ALA A 150 0.24 -22.11 5.57
N ILE A 151 0.21 -22.53 4.31
CA ILE A 151 0.62 -21.69 3.16
C ILE A 151 -0.18 -20.39 3.08
N GLY A 152 -1.49 -20.44 3.34
CA GLY A 152 -2.34 -19.26 3.35
C GLY A 152 -1.96 -18.23 4.42
N ALA A 153 -1.50 -18.70 5.59
CA ALA A 153 -1.01 -17.84 6.66
C ALA A 153 0.40 -17.30 6.35
N ALA A 154 1.23 -18.07 5.66
CA ALA A 154 2.57 -17.66 5.25
C ALA A 154 2.51 -16.56 4.17
N LEU A 155 1.62 -16.71 3.18
CA LEU A 155 1.42 -15.69 2.13
C LEU A 155 0.86 -14.36 2.67
N LEU A 156 0.10 -14.37 3.77
CA LEU A 156 -0.42 -13.15 4.39
C LEU A 156 0.60 -12.42 5.26
N ASP A 157 1.68 -13.09 5.63
CA ASP A 157 2.71 -12.50 6.48
C ASP A 157 3.57 -11.52 5.69
N GLN A 158 3.35 -10.23 5.96
CA GLN A 158 4.08 -9.15 5.29
C GLN A 158 5.60 -9.17 5.55
N LYS A 159 6.06 -9.97 6.52
CA LYS A 159 7.49 -10.23 6.75
C LYS A 159 8.06 -11.27 5.79
N VAL A 160 7.22 -12.11 5.20
CA VAL A 160 7.60 -13.11 4.19
C VAL A 160 7.59 -12.47 2.81
N VAL A 161 6.46 -11.90 2.42
CA VAL A 161 6.27 -11.18 1.16
C VAL A 161 5.30 -10.03 1.39
N ALA A 162 5.71 -8.81 1.04
CA ALA A 162 4.87 -7.64 1.22
C ALA A 162 3.89 -7.48 0.04
N GLY A 163 2.68 -7.01 0.34
CA GLY A 163 1.66 -6.66 -0.65
C GLY A 163 0.48 -7.61 -0.72
N ILE A 164 0.67 -8.92 -0.54
CA ILE A 164 -0.42 -9.91 -0.62
C ILE A 164 -1.41 -9.72 0.54
N GLY A 165 -2.71 -9.72 0.21
CA GLY A 165 -3.79 -9.73 1.18
C GLY A 165 -4.72 -10.93 0.98
N ASN A 166 -5.90 -10.87 1.61
CA ASN A 166 -6.83 -11.99 1.64
C ASN A 166 -7.36 -12.39 0.26
N GLU A 167 -7.62 -11.42 -0.61
CA GLU A 167 -8.12 -11.69 -1.96
C GLU A 167 -7.06 -12.42 -2.78
N TYR A 168 -5.86 -11.83 -2.92
CA TYR A 168 -4.80 -12.44 -3.70
C TYR A 168 -4.29 -13.77 -3.12
N ARG A 169 -4.27 -13.91 -1.78
CA ARG A 169 -3.99 -15.22 -1.16
C ARG A 169 -5.01 -16.27 -1.58
N ALA A 170 -6.31 -15.95 -1.51
CA ALA A 170 -7.36 -16.90 -1.87
C ALA A 170 -7.26 -17.30 -3.35
N GLU A 171 -7.10 -16.32 -4.24
CA GLU A 171 -6.95 -16.54 -5.67
C GLU A 171 -5.67 -17.33 -6.02
N ALA A 172 -4.54 -17.01 -5.37
CA ALA A 172 -3.30 -17.73 -5.60
C ALA A 172 -3.40 -19.19 -5.17
N CYS A 173 -3.98 -19.46 -3.99
CA CYS A 173 -4.23 -20.82 -3.53
C CYS A 173 -5.18 -21.60 -4.47
N PHE A 174 -6.25 -20.96 -4.94
CA PHE A 174 -7.18 -21.54 -5.88
C PHE A 174 -6.51 -21.91 -7.22
N LEU A 175 -5.77 -20.97 -7.81
CA LEU A 175 -5.07 -21.17 -9.09
C LEU A 175 -3.92 -22.19 -8.97
N ALA A 176 -3.32 -22.30 -7.79
CA ALA A 176 -2.30 -23.30 -7.53
C ALA A 176 -2.89 -24.71 -7.27
N GLY A 177 -4.22 -24.81 -7.01
CA GLY A 177 -4.89 -26.05 -6.61
C GLY A 177 -4.52 -26.50 -5.19
N VAL A 178 -4.22 -25.54 -4.29
CA VAL A 178 -3.73 -25.80 -2.94
C VAL A 178 -4.71 -25.29 -1.89
N HIS A 179 -5.03 -26.11 -0.90
CA HIS A 179 -5.84 -25.64 0.22
C HIS A 179 -5.03 -24.70 1.12
N PRO A 180 -5.56 -23.53 1.56
CA PRO A 180 -4.79 -22.56 2.34
C PRO A 180 -4.23 -23.07 3.67
N ALA A 181 -4.79 -24.15 4.23
CA ALA A 181 -4.28 -24.78 5.45
C ALA A 181 -3.16 -25.80 5.20
N THR A 182 -2.83 -26.12 3.94
CA THR A 182 -1.75 -27.04 3.60
C THR A 182 -0.42 -26.53 4.15
N PRO A 183 0.41 -27.36 4.80
CA PRO A 183 1.76 -26.97 5.21
C PRO A 183 2.62 -26.52 4.04
N VAL A 184 3.46 -25.53 4.27
CA VAL A 184 4.41 -25.00 3.26
C VAL A 184 5.27 -26.11 2.67
N SER A 185 5.70 -27.11 3.48
CA SER A 185 6.51 -28.25 3.04
C SER A 185 5.83 -29.16 2.01
N GLU A 186 4.52 -29.07 1.87
CA GLU A 186 3.74 -29.89 0.94
C GLU A 186 3.30 -29.13 -0.31
N VAL A 187 3.77 -27.87 -0.46
CA VAL A 187 3.37 -26.95 -1.54
C VAL A 187 4.57 -26.65 -2.44
N ASP A 188 4.32 -26.59 -3.74
CA ASP A 188 5.26 -25.94 -4.66
C ASP A 188 5.25 -24.44 -4.42
N THR A 189 6.13 -23.99 -3.51
CA THR A 189 6.22 -22.61 -3.04
C THR A 189 6.70 -21.66 -4.13
N ALA A 190 7.51 -22.12 -5.08
CA ALA A 190 7.94 -21.33 -6.21
C ALA A 190 6.75 -21.02 -7.12
N ARG A 191 5.97 -22.04 -7.46
CA ARG A 191 4.78 -21.91 -8.31
C ARG A 191 3.73 -20.98 -7.70
N ILE A 192 3.43 -21.11 -6.41
CA ILE A 192 2.39 -20.26 -5.79
C ILE A 192 2.84 -18.80 -5.67
N LEU A 193 4.12 -18.52 -5.43
CA LEU A 193 4.66 -17.17 -5.46
C LEU A 193 4.60 -16.57 -6.88
N ASP A 194 4.96 -17.33 -7.90
CA ASP A 194 4.90 -16.88 -9.29
C ASP A 194 3.44 -16.58 -9.72
N ILE A 195 2.49 -17.41 -9.30
CA ILE A 195 1.05 -17.14 -9.50
C ILE A 195 0.66 -15.84 -8.81
N SER A 196 1.02 -15.68 -7.51
CA SER A 196 0.71 -14.48 -6.74
C SER A 196 1.24 -13.21 -7.40
N ARG A 197 2.51 -13.23 -7.82
CA ARG A 197 3.13 -12.12 -8.57
C ARG A 197 2.38 -11.83 -9.85
N ARG A 198 2.11 -12.86 -10.66
CA ARG A 198 1.45 -12.72 -11.96
C ARG A 198 0.08 -12.07 -11.84
N ILE A 199 -0.79 -12.54 -10.92
CA ILE A 199 -2.14 -11.99 -10.79
C ILE A 199 -2.12 -10.57 -10.21
N MET A 200 -1.25 -10.27 -9.24
CA MET A 200 -1.10 -8.92 -8.71
C MET A 200 -0.54 -7.95 -9.74
N TRP A 201 0.47 -8.38 -10.49
CA TRP A 201 1.09 -7.57 -11.55
C TRP A 201 0.10 -7.23 -12.67
N ALA A 202 -0.73 -8.19 -13.08
CA ALA A 202 -1.77 -7.97 -14.08
C ALA A 202 -2.82 -6.93 -13.63
N ASN A 203 -3.10 -6.85 -12.33
CA ASN A 203 -4.08 -5.94 -11.76
C ASN A 203 -3.51 -4.59 -11.28
N ARG A 204 -2.19 -4.38 -11.33
CA ARG A 204 -1.52 -3.21 -10.77
C ARG A 204 -1.97 -1.85 -11.32
N THR A 205 -2.57 -1.85 -12.50
CA THR A 205 -3.07 -0.63 -13.17
C THR A 205 -4.59 -0.63 -13.39
N SER A 206 -5.28 -1.72 -13.04
CA SER A 206 -6.72 -1.85 -13.25
C SER A 206 -7.51 -1.55 -11.98
N PRO A 207 -8.53 -0.68 -12.03
CA PRO A 207 -9.40 -0.43 -10.87
C PRO A 207 -10.30 -1.63 -10.54
N VAL A 208 -10.47 -2.55 -11.48
CA VAL A 208 -11.26 -3.78 -11.30
C VAL A 208 -10.30 -4.96 -11.36
N ARG A 209 -10.26 -5.75 -10.28
CA ARG A 209 -9.44 -6.95 -10.20
C ARG A 209 -9.98 -8.05 -11.08
N VAL A 210 -9.11 -8.68 -11.85
CA VAL A 210 -9.41 -9.85 -12.69
C VAL A 210 -8.34 -10.89 -12.44
N THR A 211 -8.72 -12.02 -11.85
CA THR A 211 -7.77 -13.06 -11.43
C THR A 211 -7.86 -14.32 -12.29
N THR A 212 -9.01 -14.58 -12.91
CA THR A 212 -9.27 -15.77 -13.74
C THR A 212 -9.34 -15.46 -15.25
N GLY A 213 -8.99 -14.25 -15.70
CA GLY A 213 -9.06 -13.84 -17.09
C GLY A 213 -10.48 -13.45 -17.57
N VAL A 214 -11.49 -13.58 -16.72
CA VAL A 214 -12.89 -13.19 -17.00
C VAL A 214 -13.28 -12.05 -16.06
N ARG A 215 -13.82 -10.95 -16.60
CA ARG A 215 -14.24 -9.75 -15.84
C ARG A 215 -15.33 -10.00 -14.76
N LEU A 216 -15.86 -11.20 -14.68
CA LEU A 216 -16.97 -11.57 -13.80
C LEU A 216 -16.58 -12.41 -12.59
N SER A 217 -15.29 -12.65 -12.38
CA SER A 217 -14.90 -13.50 -11.25
C SER A 217 -14.42 -12.72 -10.04
N LEU A 218 -15.26 -11.93 -9.44
CA LEU A 218 -15.33 -12.02 -8.00
C LEU A 218 -16.11 -13.29 -7.72
N ILE A 219 -15.43 -14.34 -7.30
CA ILE A 219 -16.05 -15.61 -6.97
C ILE A 219 -17.10 -15.33 -5.92
N HIS A 220 -18.35 -15.49 -6.30
CA HIS A 220 -19.42 -15.71 -5.35
C HIS A 220 -19.23 -17.13 -4.80
N ILE A 221 -18.38 -17.24 -3.81
CA ILE A 221 -18.37 -18.40 -2.94
C ILE A 221 -19.43 -18.19 -1.88
#